data_11ea25c288f8d0e4a2dc348d8b5383c5
#
_entry.id   11ea25c288f8d0e4a2dc348d8b5383c5
#
_cell.length_a   1.000
_cell.length_b   1.000
_cell.length_c   1.000
_cell.angle_alpha   90.00
_cell.angle_beta   90.00
_cell.angle_gamma   90.00
#
_symmetry.space_group_name_H-M   'P 1'
#
loop_
_entity.id
_entity.type
_entity.pdbx_description
1 polymer ?
#
loop_
_entity_poly.entity_id
_entity_poly.type
_entity_poly.pdbx_seq_one_letter_code
_entity_poly.pdbx_strand_id
1 'polypeptide(L)'
;MLNSHPLKGSIKAHGCLKNSLGKDTIIVAKFLISTGALVAALGIAFGAFGAHGLRAKLEPRMLEVWQTGVEYHMYHALGLILIGLISHWLGSSTLIKWSGGLMLVGILLFSGSLYVLALTGTGWLGAIAPLGGSSFIIAWILLAVALLRTS
;
A
#
# COMPACT_ATOMS: atom_id res chain seq x y z
N MET A 1 -16.94 7.80 -57.54
CA MET A 1 -16.04 8.47 -56.60
C MET A 1 -16.37 7.99 -55.19
N LEU A 2 -15.64 6.98 -54.73
CA LEU A 2 -15.85 6.40 -53.39
C LEU A 2 -14.97 7.18 -52.40
N ASN A 3 -15.61 7.84 -51.44
CA ASN A 3 -14.99 8.69 -50.43
C ASN A 3 -14.41 7.82 -49.30
N SER A 4 -13.08 7.65 -49.29
CA SER A 4 -12.32 6.80 -48.35
C SER A 4 -11.78 7.65 -47.19
N HIS A 5 -12.63 8.04 -46.21
CA HIS A 5 -12.15 8.72 -45.05
C HIS A 5 -12.93 8.44 -43.74
N PRO A 6 -12.83 7.20 -43.15
CA PRO A 6 -13.05 7.09 -41.70
C PRO A 6 -11.86 6.52 -40.89
N LEU A 7 -10.77 6.04 -41.49
CA LEU A 7 -9.76 5.27 -40.76
C LEU A 7 -8.71 6.12 -40.00
N LYS A 8 -8.44 7.37 -40.39
CA LYS A 8 -7.44 8.23 -39.74
C LYS A 8 -7.83 8.71 -38.33
N GLY A 9 -9.10 8.85 -38.04
CA GLY A 9 -9.59 9.25 -36.69
C GLY A 9 -9.44 8.16 -35.64
N SER A 10 -9.70 6.91 -36.03
CA SER A 10 -9.62 5.73 -35.13
C SER A 10 -8.18 5.46 -34.66
N ILE A 11 -7.21 5.56 -35.57
CA ILE A 11 -5.79 5.29 -35.25
C ILE A 11 -5.24 6.37 -34.28
N LYS A 12 -5.60 7.63 -34.45
CA LYS A 12 -5.21 8.73 -33.51
C LYS A 12 -5.84 8.55 -32.12
N ALA A 13 -7.10 8.13 -32.05
CA ALA A 13 -7.78 7.89 -30.79
C ALA A 13 -7.15 6.71 -30.02
N HIS A 14 -6.83 5.61 -30.69
CA HIS A 14 -6.14 4.45 -30.07
C HIS A 14 -4.73 4.82 -29.58
N GLY A 15 -3.96 5.60 -30.33
CA GLY A 15 -2.63 6.06 -29.92
C GLY A 15 -2.69 7.00 -28.70
N CYS A 16 -3.67 7.89 -28.64
CA CYS A 16 -3.88 8.80 -27.51
C CYS A 16 -4.28 8.05 -26.24
N LEU A 17 -5.19 7.08 -26.33
CA LEU A 17 -5.61 6.23 -25.22
C LEU A 17 -4.46 5.37 -24.67
N LYS A 18 -3.67 4.76 -25.53
CA LYS A 18 -2.52 3.93 -25.12
C LYS A 18 -1.44 4.75 -24.41
N ASN A 19 -1.23 6.00 -24.84
CA ASN A 19 -0.27 6.90 -24.21
C ASN A 19 -0.78 7.42 -22.84
N SER A 20 -2.07 7.65 -22.69
CA SER A 20 -2.70 8.04 -21.43
C SER A 20 -2.63 6.90 -20.40
N LEU A 21 -2.99 5.67 -20.79
CA LEU A 21 -2.91 4.49 -19.91
C LEU A 21 -1.49 4.21 -19.45
N GLY A 22 -0.48 4.40 -20.31
CA GLY A 22 0.92 4.28 -19.93
C GLY A 22 1.37 5.32 -18.91
N LYS A 23 0.93 6.57 -19.04
CA LYS A 23 1.22 7.64 -18.10
C LYS A 23 0.60 7.37 -16.72
N ASP A 24 -0.66 6.97 -16.67
CA ASP A 24 -1.36 6.64 -15.42
C ASP A 24 -0.68 5.48 -14.68
N THR A 25 -0.23 4.46 -15.41
CA THR A 25 0.53 3.34 -14.85
C THR A 25 1.83 3.79 -14.20
N ILE A 26 2.60 4.64 -14.87
CA ILE A 26 3.86 5.16 -14.34
C ILE A 26 3.63 6.03 -13.09
N ILE A 27 2.58 6.84 -13.08
CA ILE A 27 2.23 7.70 -11.93
C ILE A 27 1.87 6.83 -10.73
N VAL A 28 1.00 5.83 -10.91
CA VAL A 28 0.59 4.92 -9.83
C VAL A 28 1.78 4.13 -9.29
N ALA A 29 2.62 3.59 -10.18
CA ALA A 29 3.81 2.84 -9.78
C ALA A 29 4.77 3.72 -8.95
N LYS A 30 5.11 4.90 -9.45
CA LYS A 30 5.98 5.86 -8.74
C LYS A 30 5.39 6.25 -7.39
N PHE A 31 4.10 6.53 -7.32
CA PHE A 31 3.42 6.89 -6.08
C PHE A 31 3.54 5.76 -5.05
N LEU A 32 3.20 4.53 -5.41
CA LEU A 32 3.23 3.39 -4.49
C LEU A 32 4.66 3.06 -4.03
N ILE A 33 5.65 3.09 -4.93
CA ILE A 33 7.05 2.83 -4.59
C ILE A 33 7.59 3.91 -3.66
N SER A 34 7.39 5.19 -4.00
CA SER A 34 7.89 6.30 -3.19
C SER A 34 7.23 6.34 -1.81
N THR A 35 5.90 6.15 -1.76
CA THR A 35 5.16 6.09 -0.50
C THR A 35 5.62 4.91 0.34
N GLY A 36 5.77 3.72 -0.27
CA GLY A 36 6.26 2.52 0.42
C GLY A 36 7.66 2.73 1.00
N ALA A 37 8.57 3.37 0.25
CA ALA A 37 9.92 3.68 0.73
C ALA A 37 9.91 4.66 1.92
N LEU A 38 9.10 5.73 1.86
CA LEU A 38 8.95 6.68 2.97
C LEU A 38 8.33 6.02 4.21
N VAL A 39 7.30 5.20 4.01
CA VAL A 39 6.65 4.44 5.08
C VAL A 39 7.65 3.45 5.70
N ALA A 40 8.47 2.75 4.90
CA ALA A 40 9.52 1.87 5.42
C ALA A 40 10.56 2.64 6.26
N ALA A 41 10.99 3.82 5.80
CA ALA A 41 11.92 4.65 6.56
C ALA A 41 11.33 5.07 7.92
N LEU A 42 10.03 5.42 7.98
CA LEU A 42 9.32 5.68 9.24
C LEU A 42 9.23 4.42 10.12
N GLY A 43 8.98 3.25 9.54
CA GLY A 43 8.96 1.99 10.26
C GLY A 43 10.30 1.67 10.94
N ILE A 44 11.42 1.92 10.26
CA ILE A 44 12.76 1.78 10.83
C ILE A 44 12.96 2.76 12.00
N ALA A 45 12.54 4.03 11.83
CA ALA A 45 12.64 5.03 12.89
C ALA A 45 11.81 4.62 14.12
N PHE A 46 10.58 4.12 13.94
CA PHE A 46 9.72 3.64 15.03
C PHE A 46 10.29 2.36 15.68
N GLY A 47 10.92 1.47 14.92
CA GLY A 47 11.62 0.32 15.45
C GLY A 47 12.79 0.71 16.34
N ALA A 48 13.64 1.64 15.88
CA ALA A 48 14.75 2.18 16.66
C ALA A 48 14.26 2.93 17.92
N PHE A 49 13.20 3.71 17.79
CA PHE A 49 12.58 4.40 18.94
C PHE A 49 12.03 3.42 19.96
N GLY A 50 11.38 2.33 19.53
CA GLY A 50 10.92 1.25 20.40
C GLY A 50 12.07 0.60 21.17
N ALA A 51 13.14 0.25 20.45
CA ALA A 51 14.29 -0.44 21.03
C ALA A 51 15.10 0.40 22.02
N HIS A 52 15.24 1.70 21.78
CA HIS A 52 16.10 2.59 22.58
C HIS A 52 15.33 3.58 23.43
N GLY A 53 14.22 4.16 22.92
CA GLY A 53 13.48 5.20 23.62
C GLY A 53 12.38 4.67 24.55
N LEU A 54 11.72 3.57 24.18
CA LEU A 54 10.54 3.06 24.88
C LEU A 54 10.83 1.88 25.80
N ARG A 55 11.89 1.12 25.55
CA ARG A 55 12.23 -0.11 26.28
C ARG A 55 12.29 0.06 27.80
N ALA A 56 12.77 1.22 28.27
CA ALA A 56 12.85 1.54 29.71
C ALA A 56 11.61 2.25 30.25
N LYS A 57 10.66 2.63 29.39
CA LYS A 57 9.50 3.46 29.76
C LYS A 57 8.17 2.74 29.70
N LEU A 58 8.07 1.74 28.83
CA LEU A 58 6.85 0.96 28.64
C LEU A 58 6.91 -0.36 29.42
N GLU A 59 5.75 -0.80 29.90
CA GLU A 59 5.60 -2.17 30.38
C GLU A 59 5.89 -3.19 29.27
N PRO A 60 6.41 -4.38 29.61
CA PRO A 60 6.77 -5.40 28.62
C PRO A 60 5.65 -5.68 27.60
N ARG A 61 4.40 -5.79 28.05
CA ARG A 61 3.23 -6.01 27.19
C ARG A 61 3.03 -4.85 26.19
N MET A 62 3.18 -3.60 26.61
CA MET A 62 3.00 -2.46 25.71
C MET A 62 4.17 -2.34 24.73
N LEU A 63 5.37 -2.75 25.13
CA LEU A 63 6.50 -2.83 24.22
C LEU A 63 6.29 -3.91 23.14
N GLU A 64 5.71 -5.07 23.46
CA GLU A 64 5.32 -6.10 22.49
C GLU A 64 4.25 -5.58 21.51
N VAL A 65 3.26 -4.84 22.00
CA VAL A 65 2.24 -4.20 21.15
C VAL A 65 2.89 -3.21 20.17
N TRP A 66 3.84 -2.41 20.64
CA TRP A 66 4.61 -1.50 19.79
C TRP A 66 5.39 -2.25 18.72
N GLN A 67 6.11 -3.31 19.10
CA GLN A 67 6.90 -4.14 18.18
C GLN A 67 6.02 -4.80 17.12
N THR A 68 4.86 -5.34 17.51
CA THR A 68 3.87 -5.85 16.55
C THR A 68 3.45 -4.77 15.54
N GLY A 69 3.20 -3.55 16.02
CA GLY A 69 2.93 -2.40 15.15
C GLY A 69 4.04 -2.14 14.13
N VAL A 70 5.31 -2.19 14.56
CA VAL A 70 6.49 -1.99 13.70
C VAL A 70 6.64 -3.11 12.67
N GLU A 71 6.47 -4.36 13.06
CA GLU A 71 6.58 -5.51 12.17
C GLU A 71 5.56 -5.44 11.02
N TYR A 72 4.29 -5.24 11.35
CA TYR A 72 3.24 -5.12 10.34
C TYR A 72 3.41 -3.87 9.48
N HIS A 73 3.87 -2.77 10.06
CA HIS A 73 4.23 -1.57 9.32
C HIS A 73 5.29 -1.89 8.25
N MET A 74 6.38 -2.55 8.62
CA MET A 74 7.48 -2.89 7.72
C MET A 74 7.05 -3.87 6.64
N TYR A 75 6.35 -4.96 6.98
CA TYR A 75 5.88 -5.94 6.00
C TYR A 75 5.01 -5.30 4.92
N HIS A 76 4.13 -4.40 5.31
CA HIS A 76 3.18 -3.78 4.38
C HIS A 76 3.75 -2.55 3.66
N ALA A 77 4.76 -1.89 4.23
CA ALA A 77 5.57 -0.90 3.51
C ALA A 77 6.32 -1.54 2.33
N LEU A 78 6.93 -2.71 2.54
CA LEU A 78 7.54 -3.51 1.47
C LEU A 78 6.48 -4.03 0.48
N GLY A 79 5.29 -4.41 0.98
CA GLY A 79 4.14 -4.76 0.17
C GLY A 79 3.73 -3.65 -0.79
N LEU A 80 3.72 -2.39 -0.35
CA LEU A 80 3.45 -1.23 -1.21
C LEU A 80 4.47 -1.08 -2.34
N ILE A 81 5.77 -1.23 -2.03
CA ILE A 81 6.83 -1.19 -3.04
C ILE A 81 6.62 -2.31 -4.07
N LEU A 82 6.31 -3.53 -3.60
CA LEU A 82 6.04 -4.68 -4.46
C LEU A 82 4.85 -4.42 -5.38
N ILE A 83 3.72 -3.92 -4.85
CA ILE A 83 2.54 -3.57 -5.64
C ILE A 83 2.88 -2.52 -6.70
N GLY A 84 3.69 -1.53 -6.35
CA GLY A 84 4.17 -0.50 -7.27
C GLY A 84 5.02 -1.08 -8.41
N LEU A 85 5.94 -2.00 -8.12
CA LEU A 85 6.76 -2.69 -9.12
C LEU A 85 5.89 -3.55 -10.05
N ILE A 86 4.95 -4.30 -9.51
CA ILE A 86 3.98 -5.10 -10.28
C ILE A 86 3.15 -4.18 -11.19
N SER A 87 2.65 -3.06 -10.66
CA SER A 87 1.94 -2.05 -11.45
C SER A 87 2.77 -1.51 -12.60
N HIS A 88 4.06 -1.31 -12.39
CA HIS A 88 4.97 -0.83 -13.43
C HIS A 88 5.14 -1.84 -14.58
N TRP A 89 5.24 -3.12 -14.26
CA TRP A 89 5.50 -4.18 -15.25
C TRP A 89 4.25 -4.70 -15.96
N LEU A 90 3.15 -4.87 -15.23
CA LEU A 90 1.91 -5.47 -15.76
C LEU A 90 0.84 -4.43 -16.12
N GLY A 91 1.07 -3.16 -15.82
CA GLY A 91 0.07 -2.11 -15.96
C GLY A 91 -0.76 -1.92 -14.68
N SER A 92 -1.33 -0.72 -14.51
CA SER A 92 -2.16 -0.41 -13.34
C SER A 92 -3.61 -0.76 -13.62
N SER A 93 -4.07 -1.90 -13.10
CA SER A 93 -5.50 -2.23 -13.06
C SER A 93 -6.19 -1.58 -11.85
N THR A 94 -7.53 -1.52 -11.89
CA THR A 94 -8.34 -1.06 -10.76
C THR A 94 -8.08 -1.88 -9.50
N LEU A 95 -7.89 -3.21 -9.63
CA LEU A 95 -7.59 -4.10 -8.52
C LEU A 95 -6.24 -3.78 -7.87
N ILE A 96 -5.21 -3.48 -8.68
CA ILE A 96 -3.88 -3.07 -8.18
C ILE A 96 -3.97 -1.75 -7.42
N LYS A 97 -4.72 -0.78 -7.93
CA LYS A 97 -4.93 0.51 -7.24
C LYS A 97 -5.63 0.34 -5.90
N TRP A 98 -6.68 -0.47 -5.83
CA TRP A 98 -7.38 -0.78 -4.58
C TRP A 98 -6.49 -1.55 -3.61
N SER A 99 -5.71 -2.52 -4.10
CA SER A 99 -4.73 -3.24 -3.26
C SER A 99 -3.75 -2.28 -2.60
N GLY A 100 -3.13 -1.36 -3.36
CA GLY A 100 -2.22 -0.35 -2.81
C GLY A 100 -2.91 0.59 -1.82
N GLY A 101 -4.12 1.07 -2.12
CA GLY A 101 -4.89 1.93 -1.23
C GLY A 101 -5.25 1.26 0.11
N LEU A 102 -5.75 0.02 0.06
CA LEU A 102 -6.08 -0.76 1.26
C LEU A 102 -4.83 -1.12 2.07
N MET A 103 -3.69 -1.32 1.43
CA MET A 103 -2.42 -1.52 2.12
C MET A 103 -2.06 -0.29 2.98
N LEU A 104 -2.19 0.93 2.44
CA LEU A 104 -1.96 2.18 3.18
C LEU A 104 -2.96 2.35 4.33
N VAL A 105 -4.25 2.14 4.07
CA VAL A 105 -5.30 2.21 5.10
C VAL A 105 -5.01 1.21 6.22
N GLY A 106 -4.60 -0.02 5.85
CA GLY A 106 -4.21 -1.04 6.82
C GLY A 106 -3.04 -0.62 7.71
N ILE A 107 -1.99 -0.02 7.16
CA ILE A 107 -0.85 0.49 7.95
C ILE A 107 -1.32 1.55 8.95
N LEU A 108 -2.13 2.50 8.50
CA LEU A 108 -2.64 3.57 9.37
C LEU A 108 -3.53 3.04 10.49
N LEU A 109 -4.47 2.14 10.17
CA LEU A 109 -5.42 1.63 11.16
C LEU A 109 -4.78 0.57 12.06
N PHE A 110 -3.99 -0.37 11.53
CA PHE A 110 -3.38 -1.43 12.31
C PHE A 110 -2.19 -0.89 13.12
N SER A 111 -1.12 -0.51 12.44
CA SER A 111 0.11 -0.09 13.12
C SER A 111 -0.08 1.22 13.86
N GLY A 112 -0.83 2.18 13.29
CA GLY A 112 -1.14 3.45 13.94
C GLY A 112 -1.91 3.26 15.25
N SER A 113 -2.95 2.41 15.28
CA SER A 113 -3.69 2.14 16.52
C SER A 113 -2.84 1.45 17.59
N LEU A 114 -1.96 0.52 17.19
CA LEU A 114 -1.05 -0.16 18.12
C LEU A 114 0.00 0.79 18.70
N TYR A 115 0.52 1.73 17.91
CA TYR A 115 1.45 2.76 18.43
C TYR A 115 0.77 3.66 19.47
N VAL A 116 -0.45 4.14 19.16
CA VAL A 116 -1.18 4.99 20.10
C VAL A 116 -1.60 4.19 21.33
N LEU A 117 -2.04 2.93 21.17
CA LEU A 117 -2.35 2.05 22.29
C LEU A 117 -1.15 1.85 23.22
N ALA A 118 0.02 1.55 22.65
CA ALA A 118 1.23 1.31 23.42
C ALA A 118 1.67 2.54 24.24
N LEU A 119 1.51 3.75 23.68
CA LEU A 119 1.90 5.00 24.35
C LEU A 119 0.87 5.51 25.36
N THR A 120 -0.42 5.26 25.14
CA THR A 120 -1.50 5.85 25.96
C THR A 120 -2.18 4.86 26.89
N GLY A 121 -1.99 3.56 26.68
CA GLY A 121 -2.71 2.51 27.40
C GLY A 121 -4.21 2.42 27.08
N THR A 122 -4.70 3.15 26.07
CA THR A 122 -6.12 3.29 25.73
C THR A 122 -6.67 2.04 25.06
N GLY A 123 -7.23 1.12 25.83
CA GLY A 123 -7.59 -0.24 25.41
C GLY A 123 -8.54 -0.37 24.22
N TRP A 124 -9.46 0.59 24.00
CA TRP A 124 -10.40 0.54 22.87
C TRP A 124 -9.70 0.67 21.49
N LEU A 125 -8.48 1.24 21.45
CA LEU A 125 -7.68 1.31 20.22
C LEU A 125 -7.30 -0.08 19.70
N GLY A 126 -7.22 -1.08 20.59
CA GLY A 126 -7.03 -2.47 20.19
C GLY A 126 -8.17 -3.03 19.33
N ALA A 127 -9.38 -2.47 19.43
CA ALA A 127 -10.51 -2.85 18.58
C ALA A 127 -10.43 -2.29 17.15
N ILE A 128 -9.57 -1.30 16.90
CA ILE A 128 -9.31 -0.75 15.56
C ILE A 128 -8.34 -1.66 14.78
N ALA A 129 -7.38 -2.29 15.46
CA ALA A 129 -6.38 -3.12 14.82
C ALA A 129 -6.98 -4.25 13.92
N PRO A 130 -8.04 -4.98 14.30
CA PRO A 130 -8.69 -5.96 13.42
C PRO A 130 -9.22 -5.38 12.10
N LEU A 131 -9.69 -4.12 12.10
CA LEU A 131 -10.14 -3.44 10.86
C LEU A 131 -8.96 -3.20 9.92
N GLY A 132 -7.81 -2.77 10.46
CA GLY A 132 -6.57 -2.65 9.71
C GLY A 132 -6.06 -3.98 9.20
N GLY A 133 -6.11 -5.04 10.03
CA GLY A 133 -5.76 -6.40 9.64
C GLY A 133 -6.63 -6.95 8.51
N SER A 134 -7.94 -6.71 8.56
CA SER A 134 -8.88 -7.06 7.47
C SER A 134 -8.53 -6.31 6.18
N SER A 135 -8.14 -5.04 6.28
CA SER A 135 -7.70 -4.24 5.13
C SER A 135 -6.47 -4.85 4.46
N PHE A 136 -5.49 -5.34 5.22
CA PHE A 136 -4.32 -6.06 4.70
C PHE A 136 -4.70 -7.34 3.97
N ILE A 137 -5.55 -8.16 4.57
CA ILE A 137 -6.01 -9.42 3.96
C ILE A 137 -6.67 -9.14 2.61
N ILE A 138 -7.60 -8.18 2.57
CA ILE A 138 -8.28 -7.79 1.33
C ILE A 138 -7.28 -7.26 0.30
N ALA A 139 -6.31 -6.44 0.71
CA ALA A 139 -5.28 -5.91 -0.18
C ALA A 139 -4.48 -7.03 -0.87
N TRP A 140 -4.02 -8.03 -0.11
CA TRP A 140 -3.28 -9.16 -0.64
C TRP A 140 -4.13 -10.05 -1.56
N ILE A 141 -5.41 -10.28 -1.22
CA ILE A 141 -6.34 -11.02 -2.08
C ILE A 141 -6.57 -10.28 -3.39
N LEU A 142 -6.78 -8.97 -3.36
CA LEU A 142 -6.96 -8.17 -4.58
C LEU A 142 -5.72 -8.21 -5.48
N LEU A 143 -4.52 -8.18 -4.89
CA LEU A 143 -3.28 -8.33 -5.66
C LEU A 143 -3.21 -9.70 -6.34
N ALA A 144 -3.48 -10.78 -5.59
CA ALA A 144 -3.47 -12.13 -6.12
C ALA A 144 -4.49 -12.28 -7.28
N VAL A 145 -5.72 -11.78 -7.10
CA VAL A 145 -6.75 -11.81 -8.14
C VAL A 145 -6.34 -10.97 -9.36
N ALA A 146 -5.69 -9.82 -9.16
CA ALA A 146 -5.19 -9.00 -10.26
C ALA A 146 -4.17 -9.75 -11.11
N LEU A 147 -3.23 -10.46 -10.46
CA LEU A 147 -2.21 -11.25 -11.13
C LEU A 147 -2.79 -12.43 -11.92
N LEU A 148 -3.76 -13.14 -11.34
CA LEU A 148 -4.43 -14.27 -12.01
C LEU A 148 -5.26 -13.84 -13.22
N ARG A 149 -5.68 -12.58 -13.30
CA ARG A 149 -6.46 -12.03 -14.43
C ARG A 149 -5.59 -11.44 -15.55
N THR A 150 -4.29 -11.30 -15.36
CA THR A 150 -3.36 -10.78 -16.37
C THR A 150 -2.77 -11.86 -17.30
N SER A 151 -3.29 -13.10 -17.22
CA SER A 151 -2.89 -14.22 -18.09
C SER A 151 -3.48 -14.12 -19.48
#